data_a587d90b80f5e1fbe71e28d09be15fc8
#
_entry.id   a587d90b80f5e1fbe71e28d09be15fc8
#
_cell.length_a   1.000
_cell.length_b   1.000
_cell.length_c   1.000
_cell.angle_alpha   90.00
_cell.angle_beta   90.00
_cell.angle_gamma   90.00
#
_symmetry.space_group_name_H-M   'P 1'
#
loop_
_entity.id
_entity.type
_entity.pdbx_description
1 polymer ?
#
loop_
_entity_poly.entity_id
_entity_poly.type
_entity_poly.pdbx_seq_one_letter_code
_entity_poly.pdbx_strand_id
1 'polypeptide(L)'
;IYYKKEEYDQALTLRFKILEAIKSKNDEYHEVNSYHKETYTLNFLRNIEDLSIQKKLNIKDIDETNLKKNNEYLKEILEENPFYSESIKTTLANYATNFFNHYQKELNSDIVNNQFLEILSKDKIINFHICNCVNTSIKYEKILIEIRSELLEAITRNESYIKENPHIESLITSIASQCYLNEYIWEIKTKDLENIRHLKESLTNTKENFESKLLALCMFSKLEEINIKDITIQSENLTKIKNSQILQKEKEIKAIEKIKVFGKIKNTVSQKVREQYEINPYPKWTRILQAKGENYGSFINMAIKESKVNISLGQGSKILIAGCGSGMHAIQVANKAALSDVTAIDISLTNLGYAKIKAEEHNIKNINFLHADILEMDSYKEDFDCIESVGVLHHMENPKLGFSTLSNKLKPGGIMKLGLYSKTYKSRLNNIKKYIDKNNINREIDQIHKLRSYIINSDSKECKDVINEVRDFYSTSEFVDLFLHESEKFYDLNEIQDWYRSEYNFLGFSNKNEIKKEYSEKYPEDIKMTDIENWIEFEKRNPLTFRSMYLFYLQKN
;
A
#
# COMPACT_ATOMS: atom_id res chain seq x y z
N ILE A 1 -3.04 12.72 24.93
CA ILE A 1 -4.11 13.54 25.56
C ILE A 1 -5.41 12.82 25.26
N TYR A 2 -6.03 12.25 26.31
CA TYR A 2 -7.33 11.57 26.21
C TYR A 2 -8.42 12.65 26.28
N TYR A 3 -9.10 12.92 25.17
CA TYR A 3 -10.28 13.75 25.18
C TYR A 3 -11.52 12.90 25.54
N LYS A 4 -12.43 13.43 26.36
CA LYS A 4 -13.77 12.86 26.56
C LYS A 4 -14.60 13.07 25.28
N LYS A 5 -15.66 12.27 25.07
CA LYS A 5 -16.49 12.27 23.85
C LYS A 5 -16.98 13.68 23.43
N GLU A 6 -17.45 14.48 24.39
CA GLU A 6 -17.91 15.87 24.15
C GLU A 6 -16.78 16.84 23.73
N GLU A 7 -15.53 16.56 24.12
CA GLU A 7 -14.37 17.35 23.71
C GLU A 7 -13.94 17.07 22.26
N TYR A 8 -14.30 15.90 21.71
CA TYR A 8 -14.04 15.52 20.32
C TYR A 8 -14.87 16.32 19.33
N ASP A 9 -16.18 16.43 19.56
CA ASP A 9 -17.07 17.21 18.69
C ASP A 9 -16.70 18.69 18.72
N GLN A 10 -16.31 19.21 19.86
CA GLN A 10 -15.82 20.57 20.01
C GLN A 10 -14.46 20.76 19.29
N ALA A 11 -13.53 19.81 19.41
CA ALA A 11 -12.24 19.86 18.74
C ALA A 11 -12.36 19.77 17.21
N LEU A 12 -13.21 18.90 16.70
CA LEU A 12 -13.54 18.81 15.27
C LEU A 12 -14.20 20.10 14.79
N THR A 13 -15.22 20.59 15.49
CA THR A 13 -15.91 21.84 15.16
C THR A 13 -14.98 23.05 15.16
N LEU A 14 -14.08 23.15 16.14
CA LEU A 14 -13.07 24.22 16.21
C LEU A 14 -12.08 24.14 15.04
N ARG A 15 -11.66 22.94 14.66
CA ARG A 15 -10.74 22.72 13.53
C ARG A 15 -11.40 23.04 12.19
N PHE A 16 -12.69 22.72 12.02
CA PHE A 16 -13.47 23.17 10.85
C PHE A 16 -13.52 24.69 10.76
N LYS A 17 -13.82 25.38 11.87
CA LYS A 17 -13.83 26.85 11.91
C LYS A 17 -12.46 27.45 11.57
N ILE A 18 -11.36 26.81 12.00
CA ILE A 18 -9.98 27.23 11.66
C ILE A 18 -9.74 27.07 10.16
N LEU A 19 -10.15 25.95 9.56
CA LEU A 19 -9.99 25.68 8.14
C LEU A 19 -10.88 26.59 7.27
N GLU A 20 -12.12 26.88 7.70
CA GLU A 20 -12.99 27.87 7.07
C GLU A 20 -12.38 29.28 7.14
N ALA A 21 -11.79 29.65 8.29
CA ALA A 21 -11.12 30.93 8.46
C ALA A 21 -9.83 31.03 7.61
N ILE A 22 -9.13 29.92 7.36
CA ILE A 22 -7.98 29.86 6.44
C ILE A 22 -8.46 29.99 4.99
N LYS A 23 -9.59 29.37 4.62
CA LYS A 23 -10.21 29.52 3.29
C LYS A 23 -10.62 30.97 3.03
N SER A 24 -11.27 31.64 3.99
CA SER A 24 -11.80 33.01 3.84
C SER A 24 -10.72 34.09 3.78
N LYS A 25 -9.49 33.81 4.24
CA LYS A 25 -8.35 34.77 4.19
C LYS A 25 -7.45 34.61 2.95
N ASN A 26 -7.82 33.76 2.00
CA ASN A 26 -6.97 33.40 0.86
C ASN A 26 -6.78 34.50 -0.20
N ASP A 27 -7.45 35.65 -0.08
CA ASP A 27 -7.41 36.70 -1.12
C ASP A 27 -6.27 37.70 -0.99
N GLU A 28 -5.50 37.71 0.11
CA GLU A 28 -4.48 38.74 0.33
C GLU A 28 -3.01 38.25 0.42
N TYR A 29 -2.69 36.93 0.57
CA TYR A 29 -1.31 36.45 0.72
C TYR A 29 -1.09 35.06 0.09
N HIS A 30 -0.73 35.02 -1.17
CA HIS A 30 -0.70 33.77 -1.97
C HIS A 30 0.40 32.74 -1.62
N GLU A 31 1.59 33.08 -1.16
CA GLU A 31 2.69 32.11 -0.99
C GLU A 31 2.86 31.56 0.44
N VAL A 32 2.71 32.37 1.46
CA VAL A 32 2.85 31.95 2.87
C VAL A 32 1.65 31.13 3.34
N ASN A 33 0.48 31.35 2.73
CA ASN A 33 -0.76 30.66 3.07
C ASN A 33 -0.86 29.21 2.54
N SER A 34 -0.20 28.87 1.41
CA SER A 34 -0.28 27.51 0.84
C SER A 34 0.40 26.46 1.73
N TYR A 35 1.56 26.76 2.29
CA TYR A 35 2.29 25.87 3.21
C TYR A 35 1.52 25.65 4.51
N HIS A 36 0.95 26.71 5.08
CA HIS A 36 0.14 26.58 6.30
C HIS A 36 -1.15 25.80 6.05
N LYS A 37 -1.85 26.06 4.92
CA LYS A 37 -3.06 25.32 4.51
C LYS A 37 -2.75 23.81 4.39
N GLU A 38 -1.68 23.45 3.69
CA GLU A 38 -1.28 22.05 3.50
C GLU A 38 -0.93 21.38 4.84
N THR A 39 -0.17 22.06 5.70
CA THR A 39 0.22 21.53 7.02
C THR A 39 -1.00 21.32 7.93
N TYR A 40 -1.93 22.28 7.96
CA TYR A 40 -3.16 22.15 8.75
C TYR A 40 -4.08 21.05 8.21
N THR A 41 -4.23 20.94 6.90
CA THR A 41 -5.02 19.88 6.26
C THR A 41 -4.42 18.50 6.57
N LEU A 42 -3.12 18.31 6.43
CA LEU A 42 -2.45 17.06 6.77
C LEU A 42 -2.58 16.69 8.25
N ASN A 43 -2.46 17.67 9.16
CA ASN A 43 -2.63 17.43 10.60
C ASN A 43 -4.09 17.06 10.93
N PHE A 44 -5.06 17.68 10.28
CA PHE A 44 -6.47 17.35 10.42
C PHE A 44 -6.75 15.92 9.95
N LEU A 45 -6.26 15.55 8.75
CA LEU A 45 -6.44 14.21 8.19
C LEU A 45 -5.77 13.13 9.06
N ARG A 46 -4.55 13.38 9.55
CA ARG A 46 -3.87 12.47 10.49
C ARG A 46 -4.67 12.24 11.77
N ASN A 47 -5.23 13.29 12.34
CA ASN A 47 -6.05 13.14 13.55
C ASN A 47 -7.33 12.32 13.30
N ILE A 48 -7.99 12.51 12.13
CA ILE A 48 -9.15 11.72 11.75
C ILE A 48 -8.74 10.24 11.59
N GLU A 49 -7.62 9.97 10.92
CA GLU A 49 -7.12 8.61 10.71
C GLU A 49 -6.75 7.94 12.03
N ASP A 50 -6.05 8.63 12.93
CA ASP A 50 -5.70 8.12 14.26
C ASP A 50 -6.94 7.76 15.08
N LEU A 51 -8.00 8.56 15.01
CA LEU A 51 -9.26 8.28 15.66
C LEU A 51 -9.97 7.06 15.05
N SER A 52 -9.91 6.92 13.74
CA SER A 52 -10.49 5.77 13.01
C SER A 52 -9.77 4.47 13.36
N ILE A 53 -8.42 4.49 13.39
CA ILE A 53 -7.59 3.35 13.80
C ILE A 53 -7.89 2.91 15.23
N GLN A 54 -8.08 3.88 16.15
CA GLN A 54 -8.41 3.59 17.54
C GLN A 54 -9.87 3.14 17.75
N LYS A 55 -10.66 2.99 16.68
CA LYS A 55 -12.11 2.68 16.71
C LYS A 55 -12.92 3.64 17.59
N LYS A 56 -12.42 4.85 17.82
CA LYS A 56 -13.07 5.89 18.64
C LYS A 56 -14.02 6.76 17.80
N LEU A 57 -13.89 6.74 16.47
CA LEU A 57 -14.86 7.31 15.56
C LEU A 57 -15.98 6.28 15.35
N ASN A 58 -16.97 6.32 16.19
CA ASN A 58 -18.22 5.59 15.94
C ASN A 58 -19.18 6.59 15.28
N ILE A 59 -19.40 6.44 13.97
CA ILE A 59 -20.26 7.34 13.17
C ILE A 59 -21.68 7.41 13.73
N LYS A 60 -22.15 6.37 14.45
CA LYS A 60 -23.44 6.40 15.16
C LYS A 60 -23.51 7.42 16.30
N ASP A 61 -22.37 7.90 16.77
CA ASP A 61 -22.26 8.82 17.89
C ASP A 61 -22.01 10.27 17.45
N ILE A 62 -21.87 10.54 16.16
CA ILE A 62 -21.72 11.90 15.58
C ILE A 62 -23.11 12.40 15.20
N ASP A 63 -23.46 13.62 15.57
CA ASP A 63 -24.68 14.28 15.15
C ASP A 63 -24.79 14.29 13.61
N GLU A 64 -25.95 13.93 13.07
CA GLU A 64 -26.20 13.81 11.62
C GLU A 64 -25.78 15.06 10.85
N THR A 65 -25.99 16.26 11.43
CA THR A 65 -25.61 17.54 10.84
C THR A 65 -24.09 17.70 10.74
N ASN A 66 -23.36 17.30 11.78
CA ASN A 66 -21.89 17.33 11.81
C ASN A 66 -21.29 16.25 10.89
N LEU A 67 -21.92 15.09 10.80
CA LEU A 67 -21.53 14.03 9.88
C LEU A 67 -21.64 14.49 8.41
N LYS A 68 -22.76 15.13 8.05
CA LYS A 68 -22.98 15.67 6.70
C LYS A 68 -21.94 16.73 6.34
N LYS A 69 -21.67 17.69 7.24
CA LYS A 69 -20.65 18.73 7.02
C LYS A 69 -19.25 18.13 6.91
N ASN A 70 -18.91 17.13 7.74
CA ASN A 70 -17.63 16.44 7.68
C ASN A 70 -17.44 15.72 6.35
N ASN A 71 -18.48 15.08 5.82
CA ASN A 71 -18.46 14.38 4.55
C ASN A 71 -18.31 15.35 3.36
N GLU A 72 -19.02 16.47 3.37
CA GLU A 72 -18.87 17.52 2.36
C GLU A 72 -17.44 18.06 2.34
N TYR A 73 -16.85 18.27 3.53
CA TYR A 73 -15.50 18.79 3.66
C TYR A 73 -14.42 17.77 3.24
N LEU A 74 -14.55 16.50 3.64
CA LEU A 74 -13.66 15.41 3.17
C LEU A 74 -13.72 15.31 1.65
N LYS A 75 -14.90 15.40 1.07
CA LYS A 75 -15.10 15.39 -0.38
C LYS A 75 -14.33 16.53 -1.05
N GLU A 76 -14.48 17.76 -0.58
CA GLU A 76 -13.76 18.92 -1.13
C GLU A 76 -12.23 18.73 -1.04
N ILE A 77 -11.70 18.26 0.11
CA ILE A 77 -10.27 17.98 0.28
C ILE A 77 -9.77 16.94 -0.71
N LEU A 78 -10.54 15.86 -0.93
CA LEU A 78 -10.17 14.77 -1.83
C LEU A 78 -10.30 15.17 -3.31
N GLU A 79 -11.27 16.03 -3.63
CA GLU A 79 -11.41 16.60 -4.98
C GLU A 79 -10.25 17.58 -5.29
N GLU A 80 -9.85 18.43 -4.32
CA GLU A 80 -8.71 19.35 -4.46
C GLU A 80 -7.37 18.59 -4.57
N ASN A 81 -7.16 17.58 -3.73
CA ASN A 81 -5.91 16.82 -3.73
C ASN A 81 -6.14 15.33 -3.40
N PRO A 82 -6.30 14.49 -4.42
CA PRO A 82 -6.50 13.05 -4.25
C PRO A 82 -5.37 12.32 -3.49
N PHE A 83 -4.17 12.90 -3.37
CA PHE A 83 -3.05 12.31 -2.62
C PHE A 83 -3.34 12.18 -1.11
N TYR A 84 -4.25 12.97 -0.58
CA TYR A 84 -4.67 12.87 0.82
C TYR A 84 -5.39 11.57 1.17
N SER A 85 -5.86 10.80 0.20
CA SER A 85 -6.52 9.50 0.44
C SER A 85 -5.66 8.50 1.23
N GLU A 86 -4.34 8.49 1.01
CA GLU A 86 -3.43 7.63 1.79
C GLU A 86 -3.33 8.05 3.26
N SER A 87 -3.60 9.33 3.57
CA SER A 87 -3.62 9.84 4.96
C SER A 87 -4.87 9.41 5.74
N ILE A 88 -5.95 9.05 5.05
CA ILE A 88 -7.26 8.76 5.65
C ILE A 88 -7.88 7.46 5.15
N LYS A 89 -7.05 6.53 4.68
CA LYS A 89 -7.54 5.26 4.10
C LYS A 89 -8.41 4.44 5.05
N THR A 90 -8.06 4.41 6.34
CA THR A 90 -8.87 3.72 7.37
C THR A 90 -10.19 4.44 7.60
N THR A 91 -10.19 5.76 7.58
CA THR A 91 -11.41 6.58 7.67
C THR A 91 -12.34 6.31 6.50
N LEU A 92 -11.80 6.25 5.27
CA LEU A 92 -12.58 5.94 4.07
C LEU A 92 -13.14 4.51 4.11
N ALA A 93 -12.36 3.53 4.55
CA ALA A 93 -12.81 2.15 4.72
C ALA A 93 -13.90 2.02 5.79
N ASN A 94 -13.77 2.74 6.91
CA ASN A 94 -14.78 2.80 7.97
C ASN A 94 -16.06 3.48 7.48
N TYR A 95 -15.95 4.57 6.72
CA TYR A 95 -17.10 5.23 6.09
C TYR A 95 -17.86 4.27 5.20
N ALA A 96 -17.18 3.57 4.29
CA ALA A 96 -17.80 2.58 3.42
C ALA A 96 -18.48 1.46 4.22
N THR A 97 -17.82 0.94 5.25
CA THR A 97 -18.37 -0.10 6.13
C THR A 97 -19.66 0.36 6.81
N ASN A 98 -19.71 1.60 7.30
CA ASN A 98 -20.90 2.16 7.95
C ASN A 98 -22.04 2.43 6.96
N PHE A 99 -21.72 2.91 5.78
CA PHE A 99 -22.70 3.07 4.68
C PHE A 99 -23.38 1.73 4.38
N PHE A 100 -22.62 0.67 4.13
CA PHE A 100 -23.19 -0.64 3.85
C PHE A 100 -23.95 -1.25 5.04
N ASN A 101 -23.54 -0.97 6.27
CA ASN A 101 -24.30 -1.39 7.46
C ASN A 101 -25.65 -0.67 7.56
N HIS A 102 -25.71 0.60 7.18
CA HIS A 102 -26.96 1.37 7.16
C HIS A 102 -27.95 0.77 6.16
N TYR A 103 -27.49 0.44 4.96
CA TYR A 103 -28.31 -0.13 3.89
C TYR A 103 -28.38 -1.67 3.89
N GLN A 104 -27.97 -2.33 4.99
CA GLN A 104 -27.91 -3.80 5.08
C GLN A 104 -29.24 -4.50 4.79
N LYS A 105 -30.39 -3.86 5.08
CA LYS A 105 -31.72 -4.43 4.79
C LYS A 105 -31.98 -4.54 3.30
N GLU A 106 -31.46 -3.62 2.52
CA GLU A 106 -31.62 -3.59 1.04
C GLU A 106 -30.68 -4.60 0.38
N LEU A 107 -29.51 -4.85 1.02
CA LEU A 107 -28.54 -5.84 0.56
C LEU A 107 -28.93 -7.30 0.88
N ASN A 108 -29.81 -7.51 1.87
CA ASN A 108 -30.33 -8.85 2.22
C ASN A 108 -31.56 -9.25 1.41
N SER A 109 -32.09 -8.40 0.54
CA SER A 109 -33.05 -8.78 -0.50
C SER A 109 -32.29 -9.54 -1.60
N ASP A 110 -32.85 -10.60 -2.15
CA ASP A 110 -32.23 -11.45 -3.21
C ASP A 110 -31.87 -10.67 -4.49
N ILE A 111 -32.22 -9.39 -4.56
CA ILE A 111 -31.96 -8.50 -5.67
C ILE A 111 -31.46 -7.15 -5.11
N VAL A 112 -30.24 -6.76 -5.47
CA VAL A 112 -29.74 -5.39 -5.24
C VAL A 112 -30.66 -4.44 -6.00
N ASN A 113 -31.49 -3.66 -5.30
CA ASN A 113 -32.49 -2.83 -5.96
C ASN A 113 -31.84 -1.59 -6.63
N ASN A 114 -32.46 -1.11 -7.71
CA ASN A 114 -31.98 0.03 -8.47
C ASN A 114 -31.84 1.31 -7.62
N GLN A 115 -32.69 1.50 -6.62
CA GLN A 115 -32.62 2.65 -5.72
C GLN A 115 -31.34 2.64 -4.87
N PHE A 116 -30.94 1.47 -4.37
CA PHE A 116 -29.67 1.32 -3.64
C PHE A 116 -28.47 1.56 -4.56
N LEU A 117 -28.47 1.00 -5.77
CA LEU A 117 -27.43 1.25 -6.78
C LEU A 117 -27.31 2.74 -7.14
N GLU A 118 -28.44 3.44 -7.23
CA GLU A 118 -28.48 4.88 -7.48
C GLU A 118 -27.86 5.66 -6.31
N ILE A 119 -28.20 5.35 -5.06
CA ILE A 119 -27.61 5.95 -3.87
C ILE A 119 -26.10 5.72 -3.84
N LEU A 120 -25.68 4.46 -4.06
CA LEU A 120 -24.27 4.08 -4.07
C LEU A 120 -23.48 4.80 -5.18
N SER A 121 -24.06 4.90 -6.38
CA SER A 121 -23.41 5.58 -7.52
C SER A 121 -23.23 7.07 -7.30
N LYS A 122 -24.10 7.70 -6.51
CA LYS A 122 -24.07 9.14 -6.19
C LYS A 122 -23.16 9.46 -4.99
N ASP A 123 -22.81 8.47 -4.16
CA ASP A 123 -21.92 8.69 -3.02
C ASP A 123 -20.46 8.88 -3.49
N LYS A 124 -20.01 10.12 -3.50
CA LYS A 124 -18.69 10.49 -4.02
C LYS A 124 -17.53 9.96 -3.16
N ILE A 125 -17.72 9.84 -1.84
CA ILE A 125 -16.66 9.36 -0.93
C ILE A 125 -16.44 7.87 -1.15
N ILE A 126 -17.53 7.09 -1.24
CA ILE A 126 -17.41 5.64 -1.52
C ILE A 126 -16.81 5.39 -2.89
N ASN A 127 -17.30 6.05 -3.93
CA ASN A 127 -16.76 5.89 -5.27
C ASN A 127 -15.29 6.33 -5.34
N PHE A 128 -14.92 7.40 -4.64
CA PHE A 128 -13.52 7.80 -4.52
C PHE A 128 -12.67 6.71 -3.85
N HIS A 129 -13.15 6.12 -2.74
CA HIS A 129 -12.46 5.03 -2.05
C HIS A 129 -12.29 3.80 -2.97
N ILE A 130 -13.38 3.37 -3.63
CA ILE A 130 -13.35 2.21 -4.55
C ILE A 130 -12.35 2.44 -5.69
N CYS A 131 -12.27 3.65 -6.25
CA CYS A 131 -11.38 3.96 -7.37
C CYS A 131 -9.90 4.10 -7.00
N ASN A 132 -9.58 4.47 -5.77
CA ASN A 132 -8.25 4.97 -5.43
C ASN A 132 -7.53 4.19 -4.33
N CYS A 133 -8.25 3.37 -3.55
CA CYS A 133 -7.68 2.61 -2.45
C CYS A 133 -8.02 1.12 -2.60
N VAL A 134 -7.05 0.24 -2.38
CA VAL A 134 -7.34 -1.19 -2.27
C VAL A 134 -8.25 -1.40 -1.05
N ASN A 135 -9.41 -2.01 -1.27
CA ASN A 135 -10.31 -2.36 -0.18
C ASN A 135 -9.70 -3.45 0.71
N THR A 136 -9.63 -3.21 2.01
CA THR A 136 -9.08 -4.12 3.02
C THR A 136 -10.14 -4.66 3.98
N SER A 137 -11.38 -4.77 3.54
CA SER A 137 -12.50 -5.30 4.33
C SER A 137 -13.20 -6.43 3.58
N ILE A 138 -13.13 -7.66 4.10
CA ILE A 138 -13.84 -8.81 3.53
C ILE A 138 -15.34 -8.60 3.45
N LYS A 139 -15.93 -7.95 4.47
CA LYS A 139 -17.36 -7.67 4.45
C LYS A 139 -17.74 -6.77 3.27
N TYR A 140 -16.96 -5.71 3.07
CA TYR A 140 -17.17 -4.78 1.97
C TYR A 140 -16.89 -5.44 0.61
N GLU A 141 -15.84 -6.24 0.53
CA GLU A 141 -15.50 -7.01 -0.67
C GLU A 141 -16.66 -7.92 -1.11
N LYS A 142 -17.22 -8.71 -0.18
CA LYS A 142 -18.36 -9.60 -0.48
C LYS A 142 -19.54 -8.83 -1.08
N ILE A 143 -19.85 -7.65 -0.54
CA ILE A 143 -20.92 -6.79 -1.07
C ILE A 143 -20.59 -6.31 -2.48
N LEU A 144 -19.36 -5.85 -2.73
CA LEU A 144 -18.96 -5.42 -4.07
C LEU A 144 -18.94 -6.55 -5.10
N ILE A 145 -18.59 -7.77 -4.68
CA ILE A 145 -18.65 -8.97 -5.53
C ILE A 145 -20.12 -9.26 -5.92
N GLU A 146 -21.08 -9.18 -4.97
CA GLU A 146 -22.50 -9.32 -5.28
C GLU A 146 -22.97 -8.27 -6.28
N ILE A 147 -22.71 -6.99 -6.00
CA ILE A 147 -23.09 -5.88 -6.89
C ILE A 147 -22.47 -6.06 -8.29
N ARG A 148 -21.19 -6.45 -8.37
CA ARG A 148 -20.49 -6.73 -9.62
C ARG A 148 -21.18 -7.83 -10.44
N SER A 149 -21.57 -8.91 -9.78
CA SER A 149 -22.26 -10.05 -10.40
C SER A 149 -23.66 -9.65 -10.92
N GLU A 150 -24.44 -8.91 -10.12
CA GLU A 150 -25.78 -8.43 -10.51
C GLU A 150 -25.71 -7.43 -11.69
N LEU A 151 -24.75 -6.52 -11.67
CA LEU A 151 -24.55 -5.57 -12.79
C LEU A 151 -24.15 -6.31 -14.08
N LEU A 152 -23.27 -7.32 -13.99
CA LEU A 152 -22.92 -8.14 -15.15
C LEU A 152 -24.16 -8.86 -15.73
N GLU A 153 -24.97 -9.45 -14.87
CA GLU A 153 -26.19 -10.15 -15.26
C GLU A 153 -27.21 -9.19 -15.90
N ALA A 154 -27.43 -8.01 -15.31
CA ALA A 154 -28.35 -7.00 -15.85
C ALA A 154 -27.91 -6.54 -17.25
N ILE A 155 -26.61 -6.29 -17.45
CA ILE A 155 -26.06 -5.86 -18.76
C ILE A 155 -26.12 -7.01 -19.78
N THR A 156 -25.92 -8.25 -19.35
CA THR A 156 -26.01 -9.42 -20.25
C THR A 156 -27.45 -9.65 -20.73
N ARG A 157 -28.43 -9.43 -19.86
CA ARG A 157 -29.88 -9.54 -20.21
C ARG A 157 -30.37 -8.37 -21.05
N ASN A 158 -29.88 -7.17 -20.80
CA ASN A 158 -30.23 -5.95 -21.51
C ASN A 158 -28.96 -5.13 -21.80
N GLU A 159 -28.41 -5.27 -23.00
CA GLU A 159 -27.19 -4.57 -23.41
C GLU A 159 -27.34 -3.03 -23.41
N SER A 160 -28.56 -2.49 -23.39
CA SER A 160 -28.86 -1.07 -23.24
C SER A 160 -28.96 -0.61 -21.79
N TYR A 161 -28.81 -1.50 -20.80
CA TYR A 161 -29.01 -1.24 -19.36
C TYR A 161 -28.26 0.00 -18.87
N ILE A 162 -27.01 0.18 -19.27
CA ILE A 162 -26.20 1.36 -18.87
C ILE A 162 -26.76 2.65 -19.49
N LYS A 163 -27.21 2.63 -20.75
CA LYS A 163 -27.82 3.79 -21.41
C LYS A 163 -29.14 4.22 -20.75
N GLU A 164 -29.91 3.24 -20.31
CA GLU A 164 -31.18 3.46 -19.60
C GLU A 164 -30.96 3.93 -18.15
N ASN A 165 -29.79 3.60 -17.58
CA ASN A 165 -29.40 3.93 -16.20
C ASN A 165 -28.01 4.60 -16.16
N PRO A 166 -27.85 5.85 -16.63
CA PRO A 166 -26.53 6.49 -16.81
C PRO A 166 -25.68 6.58 -15.52
N HIS A 167 -26.35 6.67 -14.34
CA HIS A 167 -25.67 6.69 -13.04
C HIS A 167 -24.87 5.41 -12.74
N ILE A 168 -25.26 4.28 -13.35
CA ILE A 168 -24.60 2.98 -13.18
C ILE A 168 -23.21 2.95 -13.85
N GLU A 169 -22.99 3.72 -14.90
CA GLU A 169 -21.70 3.74 -15.61
C GLU A 169 -20.55 4.15 -14.69
N SER A 170 -20.74 5.15 -13.84
CA SER A 170 -19.72 5.58 -12.88
C SER A 170 -19.44 4.52 -11.81
N LEU A 171 -20.47 3.81 -11.35
CA LEU A 171 -20.32 2.72 -10.38
C LEU A 171 -19.54 1.54 -10.98
N ILE A 172 -19.87 1.12 -12.21
CA ILE A 172 -19.14 0.07 -12.92
C ILE A 172 -17.66 0.47 -13.09
N THR A 173 -17.42 1.72 -13.48
CA THR A 173 -16.06 2.28 -13.60
C THR A 173 -15.31 2.21 -12.28
N SER A 174 -15.96 2.54 -11.17
CA SER A 174 -15.38 2.46 -9.83
C SER A 174 -15.02 1.02 -9.47
N ILE A 175 -15.93 0.07 -9.70
CA ILE A 175 -15.70 -1.37 -9.42
C ILE A 175 -14.60 -1.92 -10.34
N ALA A 176 -14.58 -1.58 -11.63
CA ALA A 176 -13.53 -1.97 -12.56
C ALA A 176 -12.16 -1.44 -12.12
N SER A 177 -12.10 -0.19 -11.63
CA SER A 177 -10.89 0.41 -11.06
C SER A 177 -10.42 -0.36 -9.82
N GLN A 178 -11.34 -0.74 -8.92
CA GLN A 178 -11.00 -1.54 -7.74
C GLN A 178 -10.48 -2.92 -8.12
N CYS A 179 -11.10 -3.58 -9.10
CA CYS A 179 -10.63 -4.87 -9.59
C CYS A 179 -9.23 -4.77 -10.24
N TYR A 180 -8.93 -3.68 -10.90
CA TYR A 180 -7.58 -3.43 -11.40
C TYR A 180 -6.57 -3.14 -10.29
N LEU A 181 -6.95 -2.35 -9.27
CA LEU A 181 -6.11 -2.05 -8.11
C LEU A 181 -5.78 -3.28 -7.28
N ASN A 182 -6.75 -4.18 -7.08
CA ASN A 182 -6.55 -5.43 -6.35
C ASN A 182 -6.04 -6.57 -7.24
N GLU A 183 -5.74 -6.27 -8.52
CA GLU A 183 -5.19 -7.21 -9.51
C GLU A 183 -6.08 -8.44 -9.72
N TYR A 184 -7.40 -8.21 -9.71
CA TYR A 184 -8.43 -9.24 -9.95
C TYR A 184 -8.39 -10.41 -8.96
N ILE A 185 -7.97 -10.17 -7.72
CA ILE A 185 -7.92 -11.20 -6.66
C ILE A 185 -9.29 -11.69 -6.21
N TRP A 186 -10.37 -10.96 -6.55
CA TRP A 186 -11.73 -11.35 -6.17
C TRP A 186 -12.20 -12.56 -6.97
N GLU A 187 -12.85 -13.50 -6.28
CA GLU A 187 -13.41 -14.68 -6.93
C GLU A 187 -14.44 -14.30 -8.02
N ILE A 188 -14.50 -15.12 -9.06
CA ILE A 188 -15.52 -15.05 -10.11
C ILE A 188 -16.52 -16.16 -9.83
N LYS A 189 -17.82 -15.81 -9.70
CA LYS A 189 -18.87 -16.80 -9.48
C LYS A 189 -19.10 -17.63 -10.73
N THR A 190 -19.54 -18.88 -10.56
CA THR A 190 -19.82 -19.78 -11.69
C THR A 190 -20.81 -19.16 -12.68
N LYS A 191 -21.87 -18.49 -12.18
CA LYS A 191 -22.85 -17.80 -13.04
C LYS A 191 -22.25 -16.66 -13.86
N ASP A 192 -21.19 -16.02 -13.36
CA ASP A 192 -20.54 -14.89 -14.04
C ASP A 192 -19.71 -15.36 -15.23
N LEU A 193 -19.15 -16.58 -15.19
CA LEU A 193 -18.33 -17.12 -16.28
C LEU A 193 -19.11 -17.22 -17.60
N GLU A 194 -20.38 -17.62 -17.54
CA GLU A 194 -21.25 -17.70 -18.72
C GLU A 194 -21.57 -16.32 -19.27
N ASN A 195 -21.90 -15.39 -18.40
CA ASN A 195 -22.18 -13.99 -18.76
C ASN A 195 -20.95 -13.30 -19.36
N ILE A 196 -19.76 -13.52 -18.79
CA ILE A 196 -18.50 -12.99 -19.33
C ILE A 196 -18.24 -13.54 -20.74
N ARG A 197 -18.43 -14.85 -20.95
CA ARG A 197 -18.27 -15.48 -22.26
C ARG A 197 -19.24 -14.86 -23.27
N HIS A 198 -20.52 -14.77 -22.92
CA HIS A 198 -21.55 -14.19 -23.77
C HIS A 198 -21.22 -12.75 -24.19
N LEU A 199 -20.81 -11.89 -23.24
CA LEU A 199 -20.42 -10.51 -23.56
C LEU A 199 -19.16 -10.44 -24.43
N LYS A 200 -18.16 -11.31 -24.21
CA LYS A 200 -16.96 -11.40 -25.08
C LYS A 200 -17.33 -11.78 -26.52
N GLU A 201 -18.20 -12.77 -26.70
CA GLU A 201 -18.69 -13.17 -28.01
C GLU A 201 -19.52 -12.06 -28.67
N SER A 202 -20.38 -11.38 -27.91
CA SER A 202 -21.19 -10.26 -28.41
C SER A 202 -20.31 -9.09 -28.85
N LEU A 203 -19.20 -8.78 -28.17
CA LEU A 203 -18.25 -7.74 -28.58
C LEU A 203 -17.63 -7.98 -29.96
N THR A 204 -17.40 -9.25 -30.33
CA THR A 204 -16.82 -9.60 -31.64
C THR A 204 -17.84 -9.55 -32.78
N ASN A 205 -19.13 -9.76 -32.47
CA ASN A 205 -20.18 -9.93 -33.44
C ASN A 205 -20.94 -8.63 -33.76
N THR A 206 -21.05 -7.71 -32.80
CA THR A 206 -21.79 -6.44 -32.96
C THR A 206 -21.05 -5.26 -32.37
N LYS A 207 -21.19 -4.07 -33.05
CA LYS A 207 -20.69 -2.81 -32.51
C LYS A 207 -21.71 -2.11 -31.60
N GLU A 208 -22.91 -2.65 -31.50
CA GLU A 208 -23.96 -2.07 -30.68
C GLU A 208 -23.62 -2.22 -29.19
N ASN A 209 -23.85 -1.14 -28.42
CA ASN A 209 -23.54 -1.07 -26.99
C ASN A 209 -22.11 -1.52 -26.62
N PHE A 210 -21.18 -1.40 -27.57
CA PHE A 210 -19.80 -1.87 -27.46
C PHE A 210 -19.10 -1.38 -26.19
N GLU A 211 -19.15 -0.06 -25.91
CA GLU A 211 -18.47 0.53 -24.74
C GLU A 211 -19.07 0.06 -23.42
N SER A 212 -20.40 -0.14 -23.37
CA SER A 212 -21.08 -0.68 -22.19
C SER A 212 -20.65 -2.11 -21.86
N LYS A 213 -20.59 -2.96 -22.89
CA LYS A 213 -20.10 -4.35 -22.76
C LYS A 213 -18.63 -4.40 -22.31
N LEU A 214 -17.81 -3.55 -22.94
CA LEU A 214 -16.40 -3.47 -22.62
C LEU A 214 -16.18 -3.01 -21.18
N LEU A 215 -16.88 -1.98 -20.75
CA LEU A 215 -16.82 -1.47 -19.38
C LEU A 215 -17.22 -2.55 -18.36
N ALA A 216 -18.28 -3.33 -18.64
CA ALA A 216 -18.70 -4.43 -17.80
C ALA A 216 -17.60 -5.51 -17.68
N LEU A 217 -16.96 -5.86 -18.79
CA LEU A 217 -15.86 -6.85 -18.80
C LEU A 217 -14.61 -6.35 -18.04
N CYS A 218 -14.36 -5.03 -17.99
CA CYS A 218 -13.26 -4.47 -17.19
C CYS A 218 -13.42 -4.70 -15.69
N MET A 219 -14.59 -5.08 -15.19
CA MET A 219 -14.76 -5.52 -13.80
C MET A 219 -14.17 -6.93 -13.55
N PHE A 220 -13.84 -7.71 -14.59
CA PHE A 220 -13.42 -9.13 -14.48
C PHE A 220 -12.07 -9.44 -15.13
N SER A 221 -11.58 -8.59 -16.01
CA SER A 221 -10.29 -8.77 -16.68
C SER A 221 -9.69 -7.42 -17.10
N LYS A 222 -8.38 -7.40 -17.31
CA LYS A 222 -7.68 -6.23 -17.82
C LYS A 222 -8.14 -5.91 -19.24
N LEU A 223 -8.15 -4.61 -19.55
CA LEU A 223 -8.56 -4.14 -20.87
C LEU A 223 -7.70 -4.75 -22.01
N GLU A 224 -6.40 -4.95 -21.78
CA GLU A 224 -5.48 -5.57 -22.73
C GLU A 224 -5.81 -7.05 -23.02
N GLU A 225 -6.44 -7.76 -22.08
CA GLU A 225 -6.82 -9.17 -22.22
C GLU A 225 -8.13 -9.39 -22.99
N ILE A 226 -8.88 -8.32 -23.22
CA ILE A 226 -10.17 -8.40 -23.94
C ILE A 226 -9.98 -8.40 -25.48
N ASN A 227 -8.72 -8.42 -25.96
CA ASN A 227 -8.30 -8.61 -27.37
C ASN A 227 -9.09 -7.75 -28.39
N ILE A 228 -9.13 -6.44 -28.15
CA ILE A 228 -9.88 -5.50 -28.97
C ILE A 228 -8.89 -4.62 -29.75
N LYS A 229 -8.90 -4.76 -31.07
CA LYS A 229 -8.06 -3.96 -31.98
C LYS A 229 -8.80 -2.68 -32.39
N ASP A 230 -8.09 -1.54 -32.43
CA ASP A 230 -8.51 -0.28 -33.06
C ASP A 230 -9.85 0.31 -32.60
N ILE A 231 -10.01 0.57 -31.27
CA ILE A 231 -11.24 1.14 -30.76
C ILE A 231 -11.13 2.64 -30.54
N THR A 232 -12.04 3.36 -31.17
CA THR A 232 -12.34 4.75 -30.81
C THR A 232 -13.27 4.73 -29.59
N ILE A 233 -12.78 5.15 -28.42
CA ILE A 233 -13.55 5.25 -27.17
C ILE A 233 -14.10 6.68 -27.08
N GLN A 234 -15.42 6.80 -26.87
CA GLN A 234 -16.13 8.05 -26.65
C GLN A 234 -16.48 8.28 -25.17
N SER A 235 -16.72 7.19 -24.41
CA SER A 235 -17.03 7.28 -22.99
C SER A 235 -15.83 7.83 -22.20
N GLU A 236 -16.08 8.88 -21.42
CA GLU A 236 -15.10 9.45 -20.48
C GLU A 236 -14.65 8.40 -19.44
N ASN A 237 -15.60 7.58 -18.97
CA ASN A 237 -15.36 6.55 -17.97
C ASN A 237 -14.46 5.43 -18.51
N LEU A 238 -14.72 4.95 -19.71
CA LEU A 238 -13.87 3.94 -20.34
C LEU A 238 -12.49 4.53 -20.71
N THR A 239 -12.42 5.82 -21.05
CA THR A 239 -11.17 6.55 -21.27
C THR A 239 -10.33 6.60 -19.99
N LYS A 240 -10.93 6.78 -18.80
CA LYS A 240 -10.22 6.71 -17.51
C LYS A 240 -9.59 5.32 -17.28
N ILE A 241 -10.33 4.26 -17.58
CA ILE A 241 -9.82 2.87 -17.48
C ILE A 241 -8.67 2.65 -18.47
N LYS A 242 -8.81 3.06 -19.73
CA LYS A 242 -7.75 2.99 -20.74
C LYS A 242 -6.49 3.72 -20.29
N ASN A 243 -6.63 4.92 -19.75
CA ASN A 243 -5.51 5.70 -19.27
C ASN A 243 -4.76 5.00 -18.13
N SER A 244 -5.48 4.41 -17.19
CA SER A 244 -4.87 3.74 -16.03
C SER A 244 -4.26 2.37 -16.37
N GLN A 245 -4.85 1.63 -17.32
CA GLN A 245 -4.44 0.25 -17.62
C GLN A 245 -3.47 0.15 -18.80
N ILE A 246 -3.63 0.98 -19.83
CA ILE A 246 -2.84 0.91 -21.06
C ILE A 246 -1.81 2.02 -21.12
N LEU A 247 -2.25 3.29 -21.08
CA LEU A 247 -1.30 4.41 -21.27
C LEU A 247 -0.28 4.51 -20.13
N GLN A 248 -0.69 4.17 -18.91
CA GLN A 248 0.24 4.11 -17.78
C GLN A 248 1.30 3.04 -17.99
N LYS A 249 0.91 1.84 -18.42
CA LYS A 249 1.82 0.72 -18.71
C LYS A 249 2.78 1.05 -19.85
N GLU A 250 2.30 1.72 -20.92
CA GLU A 250 3.17 2.20 -22.00
C GLU A 250 4.23 3.19 -21.52
N LYS A 251 3.87 4.09 -20.60
CA LYS A 251 4.83 5.01 -19.97
C LYS A 251 5.88 4.25 -19.16
N GLU A 252 5.46 3.24 -18.40
CA GLU A 252 6.36 2.39 -17.59
C GLU A 252 7.35 1.64 -18.49
N ILE A 253 6.89 1.04 -19.59
CA ILE A 253 7.78 0.37 -20.57
C ILE A 253 8.80 1.35 -21.13
N LYS A 254 8.39 2.55 -21.56
CA LYS A 254 9.31 3.60 -22.03
C LYS A 254 10.27 4.09 -20.93
N ALA A 255 9.85 4.05 -19.67
CA ALA A 255 10.72 4.41 -18.55
C ALA A 255 11.79 3.35 -18.31
N ILE A 256 11.48 2.07 -18.48
CA ILE A 256 12.42 0.94 -18.36
C ILE A 256 13.61 1.13 -19.32
N GLU A 257 13.39 1.57 -20.57
CA GLU A 257 14.44 1.79 -21.55
C GLU A 257 15.51 2.82 -21.09
N LYS A 258 15.15 3.70 -20.16
CA LYS A 258 16.01 4.75 -19.61
C LYS A 258 16.71 4.35 -18.30
N ILE A 259 16.44 3.16 -17.78
CA ILE A 259 17.03 2.66 -16.54
C ILE A 259 18.40 2.07 -16.84
N LYS A 260 19.42 2.57 -16.12
CA LYS A 260 20.77 2.02 -16.23
C LYS A 260 20.83 0.62 -15.61
N VAL A 261 21.56 -0.27 -16.26
CA VAL A 261 21.84 -1.62 -15.76
C VAL A 261 23.26 -1.66 -15.20
N PHE A 262 23.42 -2.24 -14.00
CA PHE A 262 24.71 -2.41 -13.38
C PHE A 262 24.94 -3.88 -12.97
N GLY A 263 26.05 -4.45 -13.43
CA GLY A 263 26.38 -5.86 -13.16
C GLY A 263 25.49 -6.84 -13.94
N LYS A 264 25.49 -8.09 -13.47
CA LYS A 264 24.67 -9.18 -14.03
C LYS A 264 24.04 -9.97 -12.89
N ILE A 265 22.76 -10.28 -12.98
CA ILE A 265 22.08 -11.16 -12.04
C ILE A 265 22.50 -12.61 -12.33
N LYS A 266 23.45 -13.11 -11.57
CA LYS A 266 24.06 -14.46 -11.77
C LYS A 266 23.47 -15.52 -10.83
N ASN A 267 23.07 -15.12 -9.64
CA ASN A 267 22.56 -16.03 -8.63
C ASN A 267 21.17 -16.58 -9.04
N THR A 268 21.02 -17.91 -8.95
CA THR A 268 19.80 -18.60 -9.39
C THR A 268 18.56 -18.17 -8.59
N VAL A 269 18.70 -17.96 -7.28
CA VAL A 269 17.60 -17.49 -6.42
C VAL A 269 17.22 -16.06 -6.80
N SER A 270 18.23 -15.18 -6.99
CA SER A 270 17.98 -13.81 -7.48
C SER A 270 17.25 -13.81 -8.82
N GLN A 271 17.56 -14.72 -9.75
CA GLN A 271 16.86 -14.84 -11.03
C GLN A 271 15.39 -15.21 -10.84
N LYS A 272 15.08 -16.21 -10.01
CA LYS A 272 13.72 -16.65 -9.72
C LYS A 272 12.91 -15.56 -8.98
N VAL A 273 13.51 -14.88 -8.01
CA VAL A 273 12.91 -13.74 -7.30
C VAL A 273 12.63 -12.60 -8.28
N ARG A 274 13.55 -12.30 -9.20
CA ARG A 274 13.32 -11.34 -10.28
C ARG A 274 12.12 -11.75 -11.13
N GLU A 275 12.04 -13.00 -11.61
CA GLU A 275 10.93 -13.49 -12.41
C GLU A 275 9.58 -13.33 -11.69
N GLN A 276 9.54 -13.59 -10.39
CA GLN A 276 8.36 -13.35 -9.57
C GLN A 276 7.93 -11.88 -9.61
N TYR A 277 8.85 -10.94 -9.38
CA TYR A 277 8.55 -9.51 -9.33
C TYR A 277 8.36 -8.86 -10.71
N GLU A 278 8.82 -9.48 -11.79
CA GLU A 278 8.45 -9.05 -13.15
C GLU A 278 6.97 -9.33 -13.45
N ILE A 279 6.41 -10.41 -12.88
CA ILE A 279 5.00 -10.80 -13.05
C ILE A 279 4.11 -10.09 -12.01
N ASN A 280 4.58 -10.03 -10.76
CA ASN A 280 3.86 -9.50 -9.60
C ASN A 280 4.65 -8.36 -8.95
N PRO A 281 4.61 -7.14 -9.51
CA PRO A 281 5.33 -5.99 -8.95
C PRO A 281 4.90 -5.69 -7.51
N TYR A 282 5.86 -5.45 -6.61
CA TYR A 282 5.61 -5.25 -5.18
C TYR A 282 6.39 -4.05 -4.63
N PRO A 283 5.85 -3.30 -3.65
CA PRO A 283 4.46 -3.34 -3.18
C PRO A 283 3.48 -2.69 -4.17
N LYS A 284 2.19 -3.02 -4.07
CA LYS A 284 1.15 -2.31 -4.83
C LYS A 284 0.79 -1.00 -4.14
N TRP A 285 0.94 0.11 -4.84
CA TRP A 285 0.58 1.43 -4.33
C TRP A 285 0.25 2.40 -5.47
N THR A 286 -0.53 3.42 -5.19
CA THR A 286 -0.90 4.43 -6.18
C THR A 286 -0.40 5.82 -5.80
N ARG A 287 -0.35 6.12 -4.52
CA ARG A 287 -0.01 7.43 -3.95
C ARG A 287 0.77 7.29 -2.66
N ILE A 288 1.56 8.30 -2.33
CA ILE A 288 2.32 8.37 -1.07
C ILE A 288 2.02 9.68 -0.34
N LEU A 289 2.17 9.66 0.98
CA LEU A 289 2.22 10.87 1.78
C LEU A 289 3.46 11.67 1.45
N GLN A 290 3.30 12.94 1.11
CA GLN A 290 4.40 13.85 0.87
C GLN A 290 4.88 14.47 2.19
N ALA A 291 5.83 13.83 2.86
CA ALA A 291 6.57 14.45 3.95
C ALA A 291 7.88 14.99 3.40
N LYS A 292 7.96 16.30 3.21
CA LYS A 292 9.18 16.97 2.72
C LYS A 292 10.18 17.19 3.83
N GLY A 293 11.46 17.10 3.53
CA GLY A 293 12.55 17.39 4.44
C GLY A 293 13.86 17.60 3.71
N GLU A 294 14.76 18.35 4.31
CA GLU A 294 16.08 18.64 3.74
C GLU A 294 17.16 17.72 4.29
N ASN A 295 17.00 17.28 5.54
CA ASN A 295 17.95 16.41 6.23
C ASN A 295 17.26 15.12 6.69
N TYR A 296 17.55 14.04 6.01
CA TYR A 296 16.97 12.72 6.32
C TYR A 296 17.37 12.21 7.71
N GLY A 297 18.54 12.60 8.21
CA GLY A 297 18.98 12.29 9.58
C GLY A 297 17.98 12.73 10.66
N SER A 298 17.27 13.83 10.45
CA SER A 298 16.23 14.29 11.39
C SER A 298 15.08 13.29 11.53
N PHE A 299 14.68 12.61 10.47
CA PHE A 299 13.65 11.56 10.50
C PHE A 299 14.16 10.29 11.18
N ILE A 300 15.43 9.93 10.97
CA ILE A 300 16.06 8.81 11.67
C ILE A 300 16.15 9.13 13.16
N ASN A 301 16.65 10.32 13.54
CA ASN A 301 16.75 10.74 14.94
C ASN A 301 15.40 10.71 15.65
N MET A 302 14.30 11.04 14.95
CA MET A 302 12.95 10.94 15.50
C MET A 302 12.51 9.47 15.69
N ALA A 303 12.88 8.58 14.78
CA ALA A 303 12.53 7.16 14.86
C ALA A 303 13.25 6.44 16.02
N ILE A 304 14.48 6.85 16.33
CA ILE A 304 15.34 6.27 17.38
C ILE A 304 15.77 7.31 18.42
N LYS A 305 14.86 8.22 18.78
CA LYS A 305 15.14 9.34 19.70
C LYS A 305 15.72 8.91 21.05
N GLU A 306 15.41 7.69 21.50
CA GLU A 306 15.88 7.11 22.74
C GLU A 306 17.40 6.86 22.72
N SER A 307 17.98 6.57 21.57
CA SER A 307 19.43 6.33 21.41
C SER A 307 20.29 7.57 21.69
N LYS A 308 19.67 8.78 21.61
CA LYS A 308 20.34 10.07 21.77
C LYS A 308 21.48 10.32 20.77
N VAL A 309 21.51 9.59 19.67
CA VAL A 309 22.45 9.83 18.57
C VAL A 309 21.96 10.98 17.72
N ASN A 310 22.88 11.84 17.28
CA ASN A 310 22.57 12.95 16.37
C ASN A 310 23.10 12.64 14.97
N ILE A 311 22.23 12.14 14.09
CA ILE A 311 22.53 11.79 12.71
C ILE A 311 22.18 12.99 11.83
N SER A 312 23.10 13.37 10.94
CA SER A 312 22.89 14.37 9.92
C SER A 312 23.16 13.79 8.53
N LEU A 313 22.14 13.81 7.69
CA LEU A 313 22.17 13.37 6.29
C LEU A 313 21.56 14.50 5.44
N GLY A 314 22.32 15.57 5.28
CA GLY A 314 21.92 16.78 4.55
C GLY A 314 22.60 16.87 3.18
N GLN A 315 23.03 18.09 2.83
CA GLN A 315 23.57 18.39 1.52
C GLN A 315 24.76 17.50 1.14
N GLY A 316 24.67 16.87 -0.03
CA GLY A 316 25.72 16.03 -0.59
C GLY A 316 25.80 14.62 0.01
N SER A 317 24.95 14.27 0.99
CA SER A 317 24.88 12.91 1.51
C SER A 317 24.38 11.94 0.43
N LYS A 318 24.97 10.75 0.37
CA LYS A 318 24.58 9.68 -0.57
C LYS A 318 23.82 8.59 0.17
N ILE A 319 22.62 8.30 -0.30
CA ILE A 319 21.72 7.32 0.30
C ILE A 319 21.46 6.20 -0.70
N LEU A 320 21.66 4.94 -0.30
CA LEU A 320 21.30 3.76 -1.07
C LEU A 320 20.03 3.12 -0.53
N ILE A 321 19.05 2.89 -1.38
CA ILE A 321 17.90 2.04 -1.10
C ILE A 321 18.09 0.73 -1.87
N ALA A 322 18.47 -0.32 -1.17
CA ALA A 322 18.80 -1.63 -1.74
C ALA A 322 17.58 -2.56 -1.72
N GLY A 323 17.04 -2.87 -2.89
CA GLY A 323 15.77 -3.56 -3.08
C GLY A 323 14.59 -2.60 -2.90
N CYS A 324 14.48 -1.60 -3.81
CA CYS A 324 13.47 -0.55 -3.67
C CYS A 324 12.05 -1.00 -4.07
N GLY A 325 11.92 -2.18 -4.69
CA GLY A 325 10.65 -2.64 -5.25
C GLY A 325 10.05 -1.62 -6.21
N SER A 326 8.74 -1.46 -6.18
CA SER A 326 8.01 -0.47 -6.97
C SER A 326 8.26 1.00 -6.52
N GLY A 327 9.23 1.23 -5.65
CA GLY A 327 9.79 2.56 -5.35
C GLY A 327 9.11 3.34 -4.23
N MET A 328 8.05 2.85 -3.58
CA MET A 328 7.33 3.60 -2.56
C MET A 328 8.26 4.12 -1.45
N HIS A 329 9.05 3.24 -0.85
CA HIS A 329 10.00 3.58 0.20
C HIS A 329 11.09 4.55 -0.31
N ALA A 330 11.68 4.27 -1.47
CA ALA A 330 12.75 5.08 -2.03
C ALA A 330 12.30 6.52 -2.33
N ILE A 331 11.11 6.69 -2.89
CA ILE A 331 10.51 7.99 -3.17
C ILE A 331 10.19 8.76 -1.88
N GLN A 332 9.69 8.06 -0.84
CA GLN A 332 9.48 8.67 0.48
C GLN A 332 10.78 9.14 1.12
N VAL A 333 11.86 8.35 1.00
CA VAL A 333 13.20 8.76 1.49
C VAL A 333 13.71 9.95 0.71
N ALA A 334 13.65 9.92 -0.63
CA ALA A 334 14.11 11.02 -1.47
C ALA A 334 13.35 12.34 -1.17
N ASN A 335 12.04 12.26 -0.92
CA ASN A 335 11.23 13.43 -0.55
C ASN A 335 11.62 14.03 0.82
N LYS A 336 12.07 13.20 1.77
CA LYS A 336 12.57 13.61 3.09
C LYS A 336 14.03 14.04 3.09
N ALA A 337 14.75 13.75 2.02
CA ALA A 337 16.18 13.94 1.84
C ALA A 337 16.46 14.88 0.65
N ALA A 338 15.75 15.99 0.53
CA ALA A 338 15.78 16.84 -0.67
C ALA A 338 17.18 17.37 -1.02
N LEU A 339 18.10 17.47 -0.06
CA LEU A 339 19.49 17.91 -0.25
C LEU A 339 20.49 16.74 -0.42
N SER A 340 20.02 15.49 -0.45
CA SER A 340 20.85 14.28 -0.61
C SER A 340 20.62 13.64 -1.98
N ASP A 341 21.60 12.85 -2.42
CA ASP A 341 21.49 12.03 -3.64
C ASP A 341 21.04 10.61 -3.25
N VAL A 342 19.89 10.18 -3.77
CA VAL A 342 19.34 8.85 -3.50
C VAL A 342 19.59 7.94 -4.71
N THR A 343 20.24 6.81 -4.49
CA THR A 343 20.34 5.71 -5.45
C THR A 343 19.41 4.59 -5.00
N ALA A 344 18.49 4.17 -5.86
CA ALA A 344 17.53 3.10 -5.59
C ALA A 344 17.79 1.94 -6.56
N ILE A 345 18.10 0.76 -6.01
CA ILE A 345 18.39 -0.43 -6.81
C ILE A 345 17.31 -1.48 -6.62
N ASP A 346 17.00 -2.21 -7.69
CA ASP A 346 16.13 -3.39 -7.67
C ASP A 346 16.51 -4.36 -8.79
N ILE A 347 16.17 -5.64 -8.61
CA ILE A 347 16.40 -6.70 -9.60
C ILE A 347 15.29 -6.79 -10.65
N SER A 348 14.13 -6.14 -10.44
CA SER A 348 13.00 -6.12 -11.36
C SER A 348 12.94 -4.81 -12.13
N LEU A 349 13.00 -4.89 -13.45
CA LEU A 349 12.82 -3.74 -14.36
C LEU A 349 11.37 -3.24 -14.33
N THR A 350 10.39 -4.12 -14.18
CA THR A 350 8.98 -3.76 -14.04
C THR A 350 8.76 -2.89 -12.81
N ASN A 351 9.30 -3.28 -11.65
CA ASN A 351 9.29 -2.49 -10.43
C ASN A 351 9.92 -1.10 -10.64
N LEU A 352 11.11 -1.07 -11.25
CA LEU A 352 11.84 0.18 -11.46
C LEU A 352 11.16 1.11 -12.48
N GLY A 353 10.52 0.55 -13.52
CA GLY A 353 9.74 1.32 -14.49
C GLY A 353 8.59 2.06 -13.82
N TYR A 354 7.83 1.33 -12.98
CA TYR A 354 6.77 1.91 -12.16
C TYR A 354 7.31 3.00 -11.22
N ALA A 355 8.39 2.67 -10.46
CA ALA A 355 9.02 3.60 -9.52
C ALA A 355 9.45 4.91 -10.18
N LYS A 356 10.04 4.82 -11.38
CA LYS A 356 10.51 5.99 -12.15
C LYS A 356 9.36 6.91 -12.54
N ILE A 357 8.27 6.35 -13.08
CA ILE A 357 7.07 7.14 -13.41
C ILE A 357 6.48 7.78 -12.17
N LYS A 358 6.40 7.04 -11.06
CA LYS A 358 5.90 7.57 -9.79
C LYS A 358 6.78 8.69 -9.22
N ALA A 359 8.10 8.61 -9.34
CA ALA A 359 8.99 9.68 -8.94
C ALA A 359 8.75 10.95 -9.78
N GLU A 360 8.53 10.81 -11.10
CA GLU A 360 8.18 11.90 -12.00
C GLU A 360 6.82 12.53 -11.63
N GLU A 361 5.79 11.72 -11.36
CA GLU A 361 4.45 12.19 -10.92
C GLU A 361 4.51 12.97 -9.60
N HIS A 362 5.39 12.57 -8.67
CA HIS A 362 5.63 13.25 -7.40
C HIS A 362 6.65 14.40 -7.48
N ASN A 363 7.19 14.69 -8.68
CA ASN A 363 8.22 15.71 -8.90
C ASN A 363 9.50 15.51 -8.05
N ILE A 364 9.89 14.26 -7.81
CA ILE A 364 11.11 13.90 -7.07
C ILE A 364 12.28 13.83 -8.05
N LYS A 365 13.29 14.67 -7.88
CA LYS A 365 14.41 14.83 -8.83
C LYS A 365 15.74 14.30 -8.31
N ASN A 366 15.87 14.13 -7.01
CA ASN A 366 17.11 13.69 -6.34
C ASN A 366 17.19 12.16 -6.16
N ILE A 367 16.55 11.39 -7.06
CA ILE A 367 16.57 9.92 -7.05
C ILE A 367 17.02 9.36 -8.40
N ASN A 368 17.93 8.39 -8.36
CA ASN A 368 18.41 7.62 -9.51
C ASN A 368 18.02 6.15 -9.33
N PHE A 369 17.34 5.58 -10.33
CA PHE A 369 16.99 4.17 -10.36
C PHE A 369 18.02 3.37 -11.16
N LEU A 370 18.45 2.22 -10.60
CA LEU A 370 19.48 1.36 -11.17
C LEU A 370 19.03 -0.10 -11.10
N HIS A 371 19.02 -0.79 -12.23
CA HIS A 371 18.77 -2.23 -12.26
C HIS A 371 20.05 -2.96 -11.85
N ALA A 372 20.04 -3.56 -10.65
CA ALA A 372 21.21 -4.23 -10.08
C ALA A 372 20.81 -5.29 -9.04
N ASP A 373 21.64 -6.34 -8.93
CA ASP A 373 21.63 -7.24 -7.78
C ASP A 373 22.49 -6.65 -6.66
N ILE A 374 22.03 -6.76 -5.41
CA ILE A 374 22.82 -6.38 -4.22
C ILE A 374 24.19 -7.04 -4.23
N LEU A 375 24.29 -8.31 -4.66
CA LEU A 375 25.55 -9.06 -4.71
C LEU A 375 26.60 -8.48 -5.68
N GLU A 376 26.22 -7.66 -6.62
CA GLU A 376 27.12 -7.02 -7.57
C GLU A 376 27.60 -5.63 -7.07
N MET A 377 27.03 -5.12 -5.95
CA MET A 377 27.30 -3.76 -5.47
C MET A 377 28.72 -3.54 -4.96
N ASP A 378 29.47 -4.57 -4.59
CA ASP A 378 30.90 -4.43 -4.21
C ASP A 378 31.72 -3.71 -5.27
N SER A 379 31.41 -3.91 -6.55
CA SER A 379 32.10 -3.28 -7.67
C SER A 379 31.56 -1.89 -8.04
N TYR A 380 30.52 -1.42 -7.36
CA TYR A 380 29.98 -0.06 -7.58
C TYR A 380 30.95 1.00 -7.07
N LYS A 381 31.13 2.08 -7.81
CA LYS A 381 32.23 3.05 -7.55
C LYS A 381 32.00 3.93 -6.31
N GLU A 382 30.75 4.09 -5.89
CA GLU A 382 30.40 5.02 -4.82
C GLU A 382 30.17 4.29 -3.50
N ASP A 383 30.53 4.95 -2.40
CA ASP A 383 30.19 4.57 -1.05
C ASP A 383 29.13 5.51 -0.50
N PHE A 384 28.33 5.03 0.44
CA PHE A 384 27.11 5.69 0.91
C PHE A 384 27.24 6.13 2.38
N ASP A 385 26.60 7.25 2.71
CA ASP A 385 26.46 7.74 4.08
C ASP A 385 25.32 7.03 4.82
N CYS A 386 24.31 6.56 4.06
CA CYS A 386 23.20 5.78 4.59
C CYS A 386 22.81 4.69 3.58
N ILE A 387 22.53 3.48 4.10
CA ILE A 387 22.01 2.35 3.31
C ILE A 387 20.75 1.83 3.98
N GLU A 388 19.66 1.69 3.22
CA GLU A 388 18.44 1.04 3.70
C GLU A 388 18.11 -0.19 2.86
N SER A 389 17.87 -1.32 3.54
CA SER A 389 17.39 -2.56 2.91
C SER A 389 16.28 -3.15 3.78
N VAL A 390 15.04 -2.88 3.37
CA VAL A 390 13.85 -3.18 4.16
C VAL A 390 12.96 -4.15 3.40
N GLY A 391 12.77 -5.36 3.94
CA GLY A 391 11.96 -6.38 3.29
C GLY A 391 12.68 -7.08 2.13
N VAL A 392 14.01 -7.20 2.15
CA VAL A 392 14.80 -7.65 0.98
C VAL A 392 15.76 -8.79 1.29
N LEU A 393 16.69 -8.60 2.23
CA LEU A 393 17.79 -9.54 2.43
C LEU A 393 17.31 -10.97 2.76
N HIS A 394 16.19 -11.10 3.43
CA HIS A 394 15.61 -12.40 3.79
C HIS A 394 15.05 -13.20 2.59
N HIS A 395 14.99 -12.61 1.41
CA HIS A 395 14.63 -13.27 0.15
C HIS A 395 15.86 -13.77 -0.63
N MET A 396 17.07 -13.38 -0.21
CA MET A 396 18.30 -13.82 -0.87
C MET A 396 18.68 -15.26 -0.51
N GLU A 397 19.43 -15.94 -1.38
CA GLU A 397 20.00 -17.26 -1.08
C GLU A 397 20.92 -17.20 0.15
N ASN A 398 21.75 -16.17 0.25
CA ASN A 398 22.60 -15.91 1.40
C ASN A 398 22.41 -14.48 1.91
N PRO A 399 21.47 -14.22 2.84
CA PRO A 399 21.19 -12.90 3.38
C PRO A 399 22.40 -12.24 4.06
N LYS A 400 23.26 -13.02 4.74
CA LYS A 400 24.46 -12.51 5.40
C LYS A 400 25.49 -12.01 4.39
N LEU A 401 25.60 -12.66 3.22
CA LEU A 401 26.44 -12.17 2.13
C LEU A 401 25.91 -10.84 1.59
N GLY A 402 24.59 -10.73 1.39
CA GLY A 402 23.95 -9.47 1.00
C GLY A 402 24.22 -8.35 2.02
N PHE A 403 24.11 -8.64 3.32
CA PHE A 403 24.49 -7.71 4.38
C PHE A 403 25.94 -7.27 4.27
N SER A 404 26.89 -8.23 4.11
CA SER A 404 28.33 -7.92 3.98
C SER A 404 28.62 -7.05 2.75
N THR A 405 28.02 -7.35 1.60
CA THR A 405 28.14 -6.52 0.39
C THR A 405 27.67 -5.08 0.65
N LEU A 406 26.51 -4.90 1.28
CA LEU A 406 26.03 -3.56 1.64
C LEU A 406 26.95 -2.90 2.70
N SER A 407 27.47 -3.67 3.67
CA SER A 407 28.43 -3.17 4.66
C SER A 407 29.69 -2.62 4.01
N ASN A 408 30.24 -3.30 3.00
CA ASN A 408 31.43 -2.84 2.27
C ASN A 408 31.19 -1.48 1.57
N LYS A 409 29.95 -1.19 1.20
CA LYS A 409 29.56 0.07 0.53
C LYS A 409 29.13 1.18 1.50
N LEU A 410 29.05 0.89 2.80
CA LEU A 410 28.74 1.88 3.81
C LEU A 410 30.03 2.50 4.36
N LYS A 411 30.11 3.83 4.37
CA LYS A 411 31.24 4.57 4.95
C LYS A 411 31.37 4.31 6.46
N PRO A 412 32.58 4.41 7.04
CA PRO A 412 32.74 4.47 8.50
C PRO A 412 31.85 5.58 9.09
N GLY A 413 31.21 5.31 10.23
CA GLY A 413 30.21 6.20 10.83
C GLY A 413 28.86 6.25 10.13
N GLY A 414 28.73 5.61 8.95
CA GLY A 414 27.50 5.58 8.16
C GLY A 414 26.37 4.80 8.85
N ILE A 415 25.15 5.06 8.40
CA ILE A 415 23.93 4.49 8.99
C ILE A 415 23.37 3.39 8.09
N MET A 416 23.04 2.24 8.67
CA MET A 416 22.33 1.17 7.98
C MET A 416 20.96 0.95 8.63
N LYS A 417 19.90 0.95 7.83
CA LYS A 417 18.56 0.52 8.27
C LYS A 417 18.21 -0.80 7.62
N LEU A 418 17.83 -1.76 8.43
CA LEU A 418 17.43 -3.10 7.99
C LEU A 418 15.99 -3.41 8.38
N GLY A 419 15.33 -4.17 7.50
CA GLY A 419 14.05 -4.80 7.76
C GLY A 419 14.13 -6.30 7.47
N LEU A 420 14.03 -7.14 8.50
CA LEU A 420 14.11 -8.61 8.39
C LEU A 420 12.90 -9.28 9.02
N TYR A 421 12.37 -10.32 8.38
CA TYR A 421 11.19 -11.02 8.88
C TYR A 421 11.44 -11.72 10.21
N SER A 422 10.55 -11.46 11.18
CA SER A 422 10.55 -12.09 12.50
C SER A 422 10.06 -13.54 12.43
N LYS A 423 10.89 -14.47 12.92
CA LYS A 423 10.54 -15.88 13.08
C LYS A 423 9.36 -16.07 14.04
N THR A 424 9.33 -15.29 15.12
CA THR A 424 8.24 -15.28 16.09
C THR A 424 6.90 -14.90 15.43
N TYR A 425 6.89 -13.84 14.63
CA TYR A 425 5.66 -13.40 13.96
C TYR A 425 5.21 -14.39 12.87
N LYS A 426 6.14 -14.81 12.00
CA LYS A 426 5.83 -15.72 10.87
C LYS A 426 5.40 -17.11 11.33
N SER A 427 5.81 -17.58 12.52
CA SER A 427 5.33 -18.85 13.09
C SER A 427 3.81 -18.88 13.31
N ARG A 428 3.16 -17.72 13.38
CA ARG A 428 1.69 -17.58 13.46
C ARG A 428 0.99 -17.99 12.16
N LEU A 429 1.70 -18.08 11.03
CA LEU A 429 1.17 -18.47 9.72
C LEU A 429 1.43 -19.95 9.39
N ASN A 430 1.85 -20.76 10.36
CA ASN A 430 2.28 -22.15 10.14
C ASN A 430 1.15 -23.07 9.63
N ASN A 431 -0.10 -22.87 10.05
CA ASN A 431 -1.20 -23.72 9.59
C ASN A 431 -1.61 -23.38 8.14
N ILE A 432 -1.55 -22.10 7.77
CA ILE A 432 -1.76 -21.67 6.38
C ILE A 432 -0.65 -22.26 5.51
N LYS A 433 0.61 -22.21 5.95
CA LYS A 433 1.75 -22.81 5.24
C LYS A 433 1.58 -24.33 5.06
N LYS A 434 1.18 -25.05 6.12
CA LYS A 434 0.86 -26.49 6.02
C LYS A 434 -0.27 -26.76 5.03
N TYR A 435 -1.28 -25.89 4.94
CA TYR A 435 -2.34 -26.02 3.95
C TYR A 435 -1.82 -25.85 2.53
N ILE A 436 -0.94 -24.85 2.30
CA ILE A 436 -0.27 -24.59 1.01
C ILE A 436 0.50 -25.86 0.58
N ASP A 437 1.38 -26.35 1.45
CA ASP A 437 2.23 -27.52 1.18
C ASP A 437 1.39 -28.79 0.89
N LYS A 438 0.38 -29.05 1.74
CA LYS A 438 -0.51 -30.24 1.59
C LYS A 438 -1.30 -30.23 0.30
N ASN A 439 -1.70 -29.06 -0.20
CA ASN A 439 -2.55 -28.94 -1.38
C ASN A 439 -1.77 -28.54 -2.64
N ASN A 440 -0.43 -28.46 -2.57
CA ASN A 440 0.45 -28.03 -3.67
C ASN A 440 -0.01 -26.69 -4.30
N ILE A 441 -0.39 -25.73 -3.45
CA ILE A 441 -0.85 -24.42 -3.91
C ILE A 441 0.32 -23.69 -4.59
N ASN A 442 0.10 -23.19 -5.80
CA ASN A 442 1.06 -22.42 -6.58
C ASN A 442 0.54 -21.01 -6.88
N ARG A 443 1.23 -20.25 -7.74
CA ARG A 443 0.92 -18.86 -8.09
C ARG A 443 -0.11 -18.67 -9.20
N GLU A 444 -0.74 -19.74 -9.67
CA GLU A 444 -1.83 -19.64 -10.62
C GLU A 444 -3.05 -19.03 -9.95
N ILE A 445 -3.81 -18.19 -10.68
CA ILE A 445 -4.92 -17.41 -10.10
C ILE A 445 -5.97 -18.30 -9.44
N ASP A 446 -6.27 -19.46 -10.00
CA ASP A 446 -7.23 -20.40 -9.42
C ASP A 446 -6.74 -21.00 -8.09
N GLN A 447 -5.42 -21.23 -7.96
CA GLN A 447 -4.81 -21.71 -6.73
C GLN A 447 -4.78 -20.61 -5.67
N ILE A 448 -4.54 -19.36 -6.07
CA ILE A 448 -4.63 -18.17 -5.21
C ILE A 448 -6.07 -18.04 -4.68
N HIS A 449 -7.09 -18.11 -5.54
CA HIS A 449 -8.49 -18.08 -5.14
C HIS A 449 -8.85 -19.22 -4.18
N LYS A 450 -8.34 -20.44 -4.42
CA LYS A 450 -8.55 -21.59 -3.53
C LYS A 450 -7.96 -21.36 -2.14
N LEU A 451 -6.72 -20.86 -2.05
CA LEU A 451 -6.09 -20.54 -0.78
C LEU A 451 -6.83 -19.41 -0.06
N ARG A 452 -7.20 -18.38 -0.79
CA ARG A 452 -7.92 -17.23 -0.26
C ARG A 452 -9.29 -17.63 0.27
N SER A 453 -10.03 -18.47 -0.46
CA SER A 453 -11.31 -19.02 0.00
C SER A 453 -11.16 -19.86 1.27
N TYR A 454 -10.11 -20.69 1.37
CA TYR A 454 -9.79 -21.42 2.61
C TYR A 454 -9.59 -20.46 3.79
N ILE A 455 -8.80 -19.39 3.61
CA ILE A 455 -8.52 -18.41 4.68
C ILE A 455 -9.81 -17.68 5.08
N ILE A 456 -10.61 -17.22 4.12
CA ILE A 456 -11.85 -16.45 4.37
C ILE A 456 -12.90 -17.28 5.13
N ASN A 457 -12.99 -18.57 4.82
CA ASN A 457 -14.00 -19.46 5.40
C ASN A 457 -13.53 -20.22 6.65
N SER A 458 -12.28 -20.02 7.07
CA SER A 458 -11.72 -20.64 8.27
C SER A 458 -12.09 -19.90 9.54
N ASP A 459 -12.49 -20.66 10.57
CA ASP A 459 -12.72 -20.12 11.93
C ASP A 459 -11.44 -20.00 12.75
N SER A 460 -10.30 -20.43 12.24
CA SER A 460 -9.04 -20.35 12.96
C SER A 460 -8.66 -18.91 13.28
N LYS A 461 -8.07 -18.69 14.47
CA LYS A 461 -7.57 -17.36 14.87
C LYS A 461 -6.55 -16.84 13.88
N GLU A 462 -5.65 -17.70 13.39
CA GLU A 462 -4.62 -17.38 12.41
C GLU A 462 -5.21 -16.76 11.14
N CYS A 463 -6.23 -17.37 10.55
CA CYS A 463 -6.89 -16.86 9.36
C CYS A 463 -7.65 -15.55 9.63
N LYS A 464 -8.31 -15.44 10.79
CA LYS A 464 -8.99 -14.20 11.20
C LYS A 464 -8.01 -13.05 11.42
N ASP A 465 -6.84 -13.32 12.02
CA ASP A 465 -5.79 -12.32 12.21
C ASP A 465 -5.25 -11.84 10.85
N VAL A 466 -5.03 -12.73 9.88
CA VAL A 466 -4.62 -12.37 8.52
C VAL A 466 -5.63 -11.45 7.85
N ILE A 467 -6.91 -11.82 7.85
CA ILE A 467 -7.99 -11.02 7.24
C ILE A 467 -8.08 -9.61 7.87
N ASN A 468 -7.91 -9.51 9.20
CA ASN A 468 -8.16 -8.27 9.91
C ASN A 468 -6.93 -7.35 10.04
N GLU A 469 -5.71 -7.91 9.96
CA GLU A 469 -4.50 -7.18 10.29
C GLU A 469 -3.51 -7.05 9.12
N VAL A 470 -3.62 -7.91 8.07
CA VAL A 470 -2.63 -7.98 7.00
C VAL A 470 -3.20 -7.42 5.70
N ARG A 471 -2.69 -6.25 5.29
CA ARG A 471 -3.11 -5.58 4.06
C ARG A 471 -2.79 -6.42 2.81
N ASP A 472 -1.66 -7.12 2.83
CA ASP A 472 -1.14 -7.90 1.69
C ASP A 472 -2.09 -9.04 1.26
N PHE A 473 -3.12 -9.33 2.04
CA PHE A 473 -4.18 -10.28 1.72
C PHE A 473 -5.11 -9.81 0.58
N TYR A 474 -5.09 -8.53 0.22
CA TYR A 474 -6.16 -7.89 -0.57
C TYR A 474 -5.79 -7.53 -2.02
N SER A 475 -4.58 -7.86 -2.48
CA SER A 475 -4.19 -7.78 -3.91
C SER A 475 -3.36 -8.99 -4.31
N THR A 476 -3.37 -9.34 -5.59
CA THR A 476 -2.72 -10.59 -6.07
C THR A 476 -1.20 -10.57 -5.83
N SER A 477 -0.52 -9.50 -6.20
CA SER A 477 0.94 -9.42 -6.02
C SER A 477 1.35 -9.44 -4.55
N GLU A 478 0.62 -8.70 -3.69
CA GLU A 478 0.88 -8.67 -2.25
C GLU A 478 0.55 -10.03 -1.60
N PHE A 479 -0.52 -10.70 -2.03
CA PHE A 479 -0.88 -12.05 -1.57
C PHE A 479 0.18 -13.10 -1.94
N VAL A 480 0.71 -13.03 -3.16
CA VAL A 480 1.80 -13.90 -3.63
C VAL A 480 3.06 -13.65 -2.81
N ASP A 481 3.40 -12.40 -2.53
CA ASP A 481 4.54 -12.03 -1.69
C ASP A 481 4.39 -12.59 -0.26
N LEU A 482 3.18 -12.47 0.32
CA LEU A 482 2.89 -12.90 1.69
C LEU A 482 2.97 -14.42 1.90
N PHE A 483 2.44 -15.22 0.96
CA PHE A 483 2.19 -16.65 1.14
C PHE A 483 2.95 -17.58 0.18
N LEU A 484 3.31 -17.10 -1.01
CA LEU A 484 3.80 -17.91 -2.12
C LEU A 484 5.14 -17.40 -2.65
N HIS A 485 5.91 -16.66 -1.82
CA HIS A 485 7.20 -16.13 -2.23
C HIS A 485 8.19 -17.25 -2.58
N GLU A 486 9.02 -17.03 -3.61
CA GLU A 486 10.01 -18.01 -4.10
C GLU A 486 11.05 -18.39 -3.04
N SER A 487 11.50 -17.41 -2.24
CA SER A 487 12.49 -17.60 -1.19
C SER A 487 12.20 -16.69 -0.02
N GLU A 488 12.00 -17.26 1.17
CA GLU A 488 11.87 -16.53 2.43
C GLU A 488 12.66 -17.17 3.55
N LYS A 489 13.32 -16.34 4.33
CA LYS A 489 14.02 -16.74 5.57
C LYS A 489 13.54 -15.90 6.73
N PHE A 490 13.46 -16.53 7.89
CA PHE A 490 12.99 -15.89 9.12
C PHE A 490 14.07 -15.94 10.15
N TYR A 491 14.20 -14.87 10.94
CA TYR A 491 15.27 -14.69 11.89
C TYR A 491 14.73 -14.44 13.29
N ASP A 492 15.48 -14.81 14.31
CA ASP A 492 15.36 -14.25 15.64
C ASP A 492 16.43 -13.18 15.88
N LEU A 493 16.31 -12.46 16.98
CA LEU A 493 17.22 -11.33 17.26
C LEU A 493 18.65 -11.78 17.54
N ASN A 494 18.89 -12.99 18.08
CA ASN A 494 20.24 -13.52 18.28
C ASN A 494 20.93 -13.76 16.94
N GLU A 495 20.23 -14.42 16.00
CA GLU A 495 20.76 -14.68 14.66
C GLU A 495 21.12 -13.38 13.93
N ILE A 496 20.32 -12.33 14.10
CA ILE A 496 20.55 -11.01 13.48
C ILE A 496 21.75 -10.31 14.15
N GLN A 497 21.86 -10.37 15.48
CA GLN A 497 22.96 -9.75 16.23
C GLN A 497 24.31 -10.27 15.77
N ASP A 498 24.41 -11.57 15.43
CA ASP A 498 25.64 -12.20 14.92
C ASP A 498 26.12 -11.63 13.58
N TRP A 499 25.29 -10.88 12.85
CA TRP A 499 25.70 -10.26 11.58
C TRP A 499 26.51 -8.98 11.81
N TYR A 500 26.18 -8.20 12.86
CA TYR A 500 26.67 -6.83 12.98
C TYR A 500 27.48 -6.54 14.26
N ARG A 501 27.42 -7.37 15.30
CA ARG A 501 27.97 -7.06 16.63
C ARG A 501 29.46 -6.69 16.68
N SER A 502 30.27 -7.12 15.70
CA SER A 502 31.70 -6.81 15.65
C SER A 502 32.03 -5.47 14.99
N GLU A 503 31.13 -4.96 14.11
CA GLU A 503 31.45 -3.82 13.24
C GLU A 503 30.49 -2.64 13.40
N TYR A 504 29.39 -2.83 14.16
CA TYR A 504 28.34 -1.83 14.27
C TYR A 504 27.89 -1.61 15.70
N ASN A 505 27.49 -0.37 15.96
CA ASN A 505 26.69 -0.01 17.12
C ASN A 505 25.20 -0.13 16.78
N PHE A 506 24.45 -0.87 17.59
CA PHE A 506 23.01 -0.94 17.48
C PHE A 506 22.37 0.34 18.02
N LEU A 507 21.57 1.02 17.20
CA LEU A 507 20.95 2.32 17.54
C LEU A 507 19.50 2.21 18.02
N GLY A 508 18.87 1.05 17.83
CA GLY A 508 17.49 0.80 18.28
C GLY A 508 16.54 0.40 17.17
N PHE A 509 15.34 0.00 17.59
CA PHE A 509 14.25 -0.39 16.70
C PHE A 509 13.32 0.79 16.35
N SER A 510 12.82 0.78 15.11
CA SER A 510 11.74 1.67 14.67
C SER A 510 10.37 1.12 15.07
N ASN A 511 10.08 1.12 16.37
CA ASN A 511 8.83 0.61 16.91
C ASN A 511 7.82 1.73 17.22
N LYS A 512 6.53 1.35 17.39
CA LYS A 512 5.48 2.26 17.84
C LYS A 512 5.74 2.77 19.25
N ASN A 513 5.31 3.99 19.54
CA ASN A 513 5.51 4.64 20.84
C ASN A 513 4.91 3.82 22.01
N GLU A 514 3.78 3.12 21.79
CA GLU A 514 3.14 2.27 22.79
C GLU A 514 4.08 1.11 23.20
N ILE A 515 4.69 0.43 22.22
CA ILE A 515 5.65 -0.66 22.46
C ILE A 515 6.88 -0.13 23.20
N LYS A 516 7.41 1.02 22.77
CA LYS A 516 8.55 1.65 23.43
C LYS A 516 8.24 2.04 24.88
N LYS A 517 7.03 2.52 25.14
CA LYS A 517 6.55 2.83 26.48
C LYS A 517 6.48 1.57 27.36
N GLU A 518 5.84 0.51 26.88
CA GLU A 518 5.76 -0.76 27.60
C GLU A 518 7.15 -1.35 27.88
N TYR A 519 8.06 -1.24 26.90
CA TYR A 519 9.45 -1.65 27.07
C TYR A 519 10.14 -0.84 28.18
N SER A 520 10.05 0.49 28.16
CA SER A 520 10.69 1.37 29.14
C SER A 520 10.18 1.16 30.58
N GLU A 521 8.88 0.84 30.72
CA GLU A 521 8.28 0.52 32.03
C GLU A 521 8.88 -0.79 32.60
N LYS A 522 9.27 -1.71 31.72
CA LYS A 522 9.83 -3.01 32.11
C LYS A 522 11.33 -3.01 32.30
N TYR A 523 12.05 -2.25 31.51
CA TYR A 523 13.51 -2.15 31.51
C TYR A 523 13.96 -0.69 31.71
N PRO A 524 13.69 -0.07 32.87
CA PRO A 524 13.96 1.35 33.11
C PRO A 524 15.44 1.73 33.05
N GLU A 525 16.35 0.76 33.25
CA GLU A 525 17.79 0.99 33.17
C GLU A 525 18.32 1.07 31.74
N ASP A 526 17.63 0.45 30.77
CA ASP A 526 17.97 0.56 29.35
C ASP A 526 17.31 1.81 28.72
N ILE A 527 17.74 2.98 29.17
CA ILE A 527 17.20 4.28 28.72
C ILE A 527 17.31 4.46 27.20
N LYS A 528 18.37 3.88 26.59
CA LYS A 528 18.59 3.98 25.14
C LYS A 528 17.81 2.94 24.33
N MET A 529 17.21 1.97 24.97
CA MET A 529 16.49 0.84 24.34
C MET A 529 17.37 0.09 23.33
N THR A 530 18.64 -0.10 23.66
CA THR A 530 19.66 -0.72 22.80
C THR A 530 20.16 -2.07 23.31
N ASP A 531 19.70 -2.54 24.44
CA ASP A 531 20.03 -3.85 24.98
C ASP A 531 19.20 -4.93 24.26
N ILE A 532 19.87 -5.71 23.42
CA ILE A 532 19.23 -6.75 22.59
C ILE A 532 18.68 -7.89 23.46
N GLU A 533 19.35 -8.26 24.56
CA GLU A 533 18.89 -9.32 25.46
C GLU A 533 17.53 -8.94 26.10
N ASN A 534 17.37 -7.68 26.50
CA ASN A 534 16.11 -7.17 26.99
C ASN A 534 15.01 -7.24 25.93
N TRP A 535 15.33 -6.90 24.67
CA TRP A 535 14.37 -7.00 23.56
C TRP A 535 13.98 -8.43 23.22
N ILE A 536 14.94 -9.40 23.30
CA ILE A 536 14.67 -10.83 23.13
C ILE A 536 13.69 -11.32 24.19
N GLU A 537 13.92 -10.95 25.46
CA GLU A 537 13.05 -11.34 26.54
C GLU A 537 11.68 -10.64 26.47
N PHE A 538 11.64 -9.40 25.98
CA PHE A 538 10.41 -8.65 25.77
C PHE A 538 9.56 -9.29 24.66
N GLU A 539 10.15 -9.66 23.51
CA GLU A 539 9.46 -10.33 22.40
C GLU A 539 8.90 -11.69 22.81
N LYS A 540 9.63 -12.50 23.58
CA LYS A 540 9.14 -13.79 24.09
C LYS A 540 7.83 -13.65 24.83
N ARG A 541 7.65 -12.57 25.61
CA ARG A 541 6.43 -12.29 26.38
C ARG A 541 5.38 -11.58 25.56
N ASN A 542 5.78 -10.83 24.56
CA ASN A 542 4.94 -10.02 23.69
C ASN A 542 5.19 -10.36 22.21
N PRO A 543 4.70 -11.49 21.68
CA PRO A 543 5.02 -11.96 20.33
C PRO A 543 4.60 -11.03 19.19
N LEU A 544 3.82 -9.99 19.48
CA LEU A 544 3.38 -8.95 18.54
C LEU A 544 4.25 -7.69 18.58
N THR A 545 5.34 -7.68 19.34
CA THR A 545 6.29 -6.56 19.44
C THR A 545 6.79 -6.12 18.06
N PHE A 546 7.22 -7.08 17.26
CA PHE A 546 7.70 -6.85 15.91
C PHE A 546 6.72 -7.44 14.90
N ARG A 547 5.68 -6.69 14.57
CA ARG A 547 4.70 -7.13 13.58
C ARG A 547 5.35 -7.29 12.22
N SER A 548 5.35 -8.49 11.68
CA SER A 548 5.99 -8.95 10.45
C SER A 548 7.52 -8.87 10.43
N MET A 549 8.16 -7.74 10.75
CA MET A 549 9.62 -7.62 10.62
C MET A 549 10.26 -6.76 11.71
N TYR A 550 11.51 -7.08 12.00
CA TYR A 550 12.41 -6.24 12.78
C TYR A 550 12.89 -5.08 11.92
N LEU A 551 12.49 -3.85 12.25
CA LEU A 551 12.99 -2.62 11.63
C LEU A 551 13.95 -1.95 12.60
N PHE A 552 15.24 -1.88 12.24
CA PHE A 552 16.25 -1.37 13.14
C PHE A 552 17.36 -0.59 12.43
N TYR A 553 18.10 0.17 13.22
CA TYR A 553 19.19 1.02 12.74
C TYR A 553 20.50 0.61 13.38
N LEU A 554 21.56 0.62 12.56
CA LEU A 554 22.93 0.34 12.91
C LEU A 554 23.82 1.51 12.49
N GLN A 555 24.89 1.78 13.23
CA GLN A 555 25.95 2.70 12.85
C GLN A 555 27.26 1.93 12.72
N LYS A 556 27.91 2.02 11.56
CA LYS A 556 29.20 1.39 11.30
C LYS A 556 30.29 2.07 12.13
N ASN A 557 31.18 1.28 12.75
CA ASN A 557 32.30 1.78 13.54
C ASN A 557 33.34 2.54 12.72
#